data_d106187840b25fc3444117eb5ef4b29a
#
_entry.id   d106187840b25fc3444117eb5ef4b29a
#
_cell.length_a   1.000
_cell.length_b   1.000
_cell.length_c   1.000
_cell.angle_alpha   90.00
_cell.angle_beta   90.00
_cell.angle_gamma   90.00
#
_symmetry.space_group_name_H-M   'P 1'
#
loop_
_entity.id
_entity.type
_entity.pdbx_description
1 polymer ?
#
loop_
_entity_poly.entity_id
_entity_poly.type
_entity_poly.pdbx_seq_one_letter_code
_entity_poly.pdbx_strand_id
1 'polypeptide(L)'
;LNQLVIKMRFPSTFMSIAFRIRAAMELHQSTFLFCFLFLFAASTADLQRFPLPATSDGSLAFLVVGDWGRKGLYNQSLVAAQMGTVGEKMNINFVISTGDNFYEDGLTGVEDPDFGDSFSDIYASSGLQKRWYSVLGNHDYRGDVEAQLSPLLAEKDSRWVCLRSFLLDGGFVQFFMVDTTPFVDKYFTKPGHSTYDWNGVLPRDEYLKNQLQEVDTALKQSTATWKIVIGHHTILSAGQHGVTKELLEHLVPILEENNVDMYINGHDHCVQHIVSSASGIHYVTSGGGSKAWRGVIKEWNPEEMKYYYDGQGFLSAKVTEEKANLMFYGVSGSVLHAWNITKENERKVFIA
;
A
#
# COMPACT_ATOMS: atom_id res chain seq x y z
N LEU A 1 -63.68 69.33 -13.35
CA LEU A 1 -62.29 69.01 -13.08
C LEU A 1 -61.99 67.67 -13.74
N ASN A 2 -61.34 67.71 -14.92
CA ASN A 2 -60.96 66.54 -15.72
C ASN A 2 -59.69 65.90 -15.21
N GLN A 3 -59.75 64.60 -14.93
CA GLN A 3 -58.56 63.81 -14.75
C GLN A 3 -58.04 63.31 -16.11
N LEU A 4 -56.83 63.71 -16.46
CA LEU A 4 -56.16 63.28 -17.66
C LEU A 4 -55.44 61.93 -17.32
N VAL A 5 -55.95 60.82 -17.87
CA VAL A 5 -55.27 59.51 -17.74
C VAL A 5 -54.36 59.34 -18.97
N ILE A 6 -53.04 59.49 -18.74
CA ILE A 6 -52.04 59.23 -19.75
C ILE A 6 -51.82 57.71 -19.80
N LYS A 7 -52.33 57.05 -20.86
CA LYS A 7 -51.96 55.65 -21.18
C LYS A 7 -50.60 55.63 -21.88
N MET A 8 -49.52 55.28 -21.14
CA MET A 8 -48.27 54.97 -21.80
C MET A 8 -48.37 53.59 -22.48
N ARG A 9 -48.31 53.59 -23.81
CA ARG A 9 -48.12 52.38 -24.61
C ARG A 9 -46.61 52.15 -24.73
N PHE A 10 -46.08 51.13 -24.11
CA PHE A 10 -44.69 50.65 -24.36
C PHE A 10 -44.66 49.88 -25.69
N PRO A 11 -43.68 50.12 -26.56
CA PRO A 11 -43.57 49.38 -27.79
C PRO A 11 -43.30 47.89 -27.52
N SER A 12 -43.89 47.01 -28.31
CA SER A 12 -43.79 45.53 -28.21
C SER A 12 -42.34 45.00 -28.25
N THR A 13 -41.43 45.81 -28.77
CA THR A 13 -39.97 45.52 -28.76
C THR A 13 -39.32 45.46 -27.35
N PHE A 14 -39.82 46.23 -26.38
CA PHE A 14 -39.29 46.21 -24.99
C PHE A 14 -39.68 44.95 -24.24
N MET A 15 -40.86 44.38 -24.44
CA MET A 15 -41.27 43.12 -23.83
C MET A 15 -40.45 41.92 -24.39
N SER A 16 -40.09 41.95 -25.67
CA SER A 16 -39.27 40.91 -26.30
C SER A 16 -37.83 40.90 -25.79
N ILE A 17 -37.26 42.08 -25.50
CA ILE A 17 -35.89 42.20 -24.94
C ILE A 17 -35.85 41.75 -23.48
N ALA A 18 -36.83 42.15 -22.65
CA ALA A 18 -36.90 41.73 -21.25
C ALA A 18 -37.09 40.21 -21.11
N PHE A 19 -37.89 39.58 -22.00
CA PHE A 19 -38.07 38.12 -22.01
C PHE A 19 -36.79 37.38 -22.42
N ARG A 20 -36.06 37.91 -23.41
CA ARG A 20 -34.77 37.34 -23.84
C ARG A 20 -33.65 37.47 -22.79
N ILE A 21 -33.63 38.59 -22.05
CA ILE A 21 -32.68 38.79 -20.95
C ILE A 21 -33.00 37.85 -19.79
N ARG A 22 -34.27 37.65 -19.44
CA ARG A 22 -34.70 36.75 -18.38
C ARG A 22 -34.39 35.27 -18.73
N ALA A 23 -34.67 34.85 -19.96
CA ALA A 23 -34.34 33.52 -20.45
C ALA A 23 -32.81 33.25 -20.50
N ALA A 24 -32.01 34.27 -20.87
CA ALA A 24 -30.55 34.17 -20.84
C ALA A 24 -29.98 34.12 -19.43
N MET A 25 -30.57 34.85 -18.46
CA MET A 25 -30.17 34.77 -17.03
C MET A 25 -30.56 33.44 -16.40
N GLU A 26 -31.73 32.88 -16.70
CA GLU A 26 -32.14 31.56 -16.21
C GLU A 26 -31.30 30.45 -16.83
N LEU A 27 -30.91 30.57 -18.11
CA LEU A 27 -29.99 29.62 -18.75
C LEU A 27 -28.57 29.69 -18.17
N HIS A 28 -28.06 30.91 -17.86
CA HIS A 28 -26.76 31.08 -17.20
C HIS A 28 -26.78 30.59 -15.76
N GLN A 29 -27.86 30.79 -15.00
CA GLN A 29 -27.99 30.25 -13.66
C GLN A 29 -28.06 28.74 -13.65
N SER A 30 -28.79 28.12 -14.59
CA SER A 30 -28.85 26.66 -14.74
C SER A 30 -27.51 26.07 -15.17
N THR A 31 -26.78 26.75 -16.08
CA THR A 31 -25.43 26.29 -16.51
C THR A 31 -24.40 26.45 -15.40
N PHE A 32 -24.47 27.54 -14.61
CA PHE A 32 -23.63 27.74 -13.45
C PHE A 32 -23.90 26.72 -12.33
N LEU A 33 -25.18 26.40 -12.08
CA LEU A 33 -25.57 25.39 -11.11
C LEU A 33 -25.16 23.97 -11.56
N PHE A 34 -25.26 23.67 -12.86
CA PHE A 34 -24.78 22.41 -13.44
C PHE A 34 -23.26 22.29 -13.41
N CYS A 35 -22.52 23.36 -13.72
CA CYS A 35 -21.05 23.39 -13.57
C CYS A 35 -20.61 23.30 -12.09
N PHE A 36 -21.36 23.89 -11.14
CA PHE A 36 -21.09 23.77 -9.73
C PHE A 36 -21.41 22.37 -9.16
N LEU A 37 -22.46 21.71 -9.69
CA LEU A 37 -22.76 20.32 -9.34
C LEU A 37 -21.75 19.32 -9.91
N PHE A 38 -21.11 19.63 -11.04
CA PHE A 38 -20.00 18.82 -11.58
C PHE A 38 -18.66 19.09 -10.90
N LEU A 39 -18.48 20.27 -10.26
CA LEU A 39 -17.26 20.60 -9.50
C LEU A 39 -17.27 20.03 -8.07
N PHE A 40 -18.43 19.54 -7.58
CA PHE A 40 -18.56 18.80 -6.33
C PHE A 40 -18.72 17.28 -6.52
N ALA A 41 -18.49 16.73 -7.73
CA ALA A 41 -18.00 15.38 -7.79
C ALA A 41 -16.62 15.44 -7.11
N ALA A 42 -16.59 15.14 -5.80
CA ALA A 42 -15.36 14.93 -5.08
C ALA A 42 -14.55 13.98 -5.95
N SER A 43 -13.45 14.45 -6.52
CA SER A 43 -12.43 13.58 -7.05
C SER A 43 -11.96 12.78 -5.86
N THR A 44 -12.61 11.65 -5.60
CA THR A 44 -11.95 10.59 -4.86
C THR A 44 -10.75 10.29 -5.73
N ALA A 45 -9.56 10.71 -5.30
CA ALA A 45 -8.35 10.37 -6.01
C ALA A 45 -8.29 8.84 -5.97
N ASP A 46 -8.50 8.21 -7.12
CA ASP A 46 -8.34 6.77 -7.20
C ASP A 46 -6.86 6.45 -6.96
N LEU A 47 -6.58 5.38 -6.22
CA LEU A 47 -5.21 4.90 -6.05
C LEU A 47 -4.55 4.72 -7.41
N GLN A 48 -3.34 5.26 -7.57
CA GLN A 48 -2.57 5.06 -8.80
C GLN A 48 -2.40 3.57 -9.06
N ARG A 49 -2.78 3.12 -10.26
CA ARG A 49 -2.81 1.70 -10.62
C ARG A 49 -1.64 1.34 -11.52
N PHE A 50 -0.92 0.29 -11.16
CA PHE A 50 0.15 -0.32 -11.96
C PHE A 50 -0.31 -1.69 -12.47
N PRO A 51 -0.51 -1.87 -13.76
CA PRO A 51 -0.82 -3.19 -14.31
C PRO A 51 0.40 -4.10 -14.20
N LEU A 52 0.20 -5.31 -13.69
CA LEU A 52 1.19 -6.36 -13.72
C LEU A 52 1.06 -7.15 -15.03
N PRO A 53 2.17 -7.57 -15.64
CA PRO A 53 2.12 -8.30 -16.88
C PRO A 53 1.44 -9.67 -16.69
N ALA A 54 0.54 -10.01 -17.60
CA ALA A 54 -0.02 -11.35 -17.67
C ALA A 54 1.09 -12.37 -17.95
N THR A 55 1.09 -13.47 -17.23
CA THR A 55 2.02 -14.58 -17.44
C THR A 55 1.38 -15.66 -18.29
N SER A 56 2.19 -16.39 -19.07
CA SER A 56 1.70 -17.44 -19.97
C SER A 56 1.08 -18.62 -19.23
N ASP A 57 1.46 -18.84 -17.96
CA ASP A 57 0.95 -19.93 -17.12
C ASP A 57 -0.17 -19.48 -16.16
N GLY A 58 -0.67 -18.25 -16.31
CA GLY A 58 -1.73 -17.72 -15.46
C GLY A 58 -1.34 -17.56 -13.98
N SER A 59 -0.03 -17.49 -13.67
CA SER A 59 0.46 -17.32 -12.30
C SER A 59 1.24 -16.02 -12.16
N LEU A 60 1.32 -15.47 -10.94
CA LEU A 60 2.25 -14.42 -10.57
C LEU A 60 3.17 -14.93 -9.46
N ALA A 61 4.47 -14.77 -9.64
CA ALA A 61 5.49 -15.14 -8.67
C ALA A 61 6.23 -13.88 -8.20
N PHE A 62 6.41 -13.71 -6.90
CA PHE A 62 7.05 -12.53 -6.33
C PHE A 62 7.75 -12.85 -5.01
N LEU A 63 8.64 -11.95 -4.61
CA LEU A 63 9.29 -11.96 -3.30
C LEU A 63 8.81 -10.78 -2.48
N VAL A 64 8.84 -10.91 -1.15
CA VAL A 64 8.54 -9.83 -0.22
C VAL A 64 9.63 -9.74 0.83
N VAL A 65 10.13 -8.53 1.08
CA VAL A 65 11.14 -8.24 2.10
C VAL A 65 10.89 -6.85 2.67
N GLY A 66 11.08 -6.67 3.96
CA GLY A 66 11.09 -5.37 4.63
C GLY A 66 12.29 -5.23 5.56
N ASP A 67 12.50 -4.02 6.07
CA ASP A 67 13.46 -3.74 7.13
C ASP A 67 14.91 -4.08 6.73
N TRP A 68 15.33 -3.63 5.51
CA TRP A 68 16.53 -4.17 4.89
C TRP A 68 17.72 -3.21 4.74
N GLY A 69 17.55 -1.95 4.34
CA GLY A 69 18.60 -1.05 3.86
C GLY A 69 19.70 -0.68 4.84
N ARG A 70 20.72 -1.51 4.96
CA ARG A 70 21.85 -1.36 5.90
C ARG A 70 23.22 -1.59 5.25
N LYS A 71 23.37 -1.23 3.95
CA LYS A 71 24.66 -1.33 3.23
C LYS A 71 25.28 -2.74 3.32
N GLY A 72 24.44 -3.77 3.21
CA GLY A 72 24.84 -5.16 3.30
C GLY A 72 25.09 -5.70 4.71
N LEU A 73 25.06 -4.85 5.74
CA LEU A 73 25.28 -5.24 7.13
C LEU A 73 24.11 -6.04 7.72
N TYR A 74 24.34 -6.63 8.89
CA TYR A 74 23.33 -7.42 9.61
C TYR A 74 22.68 -8.52 8.77
N ASN A 75 23.49 -9.19 7.94
CA ASN A 75 23.06 -10.26 7.02
C ASN A 75 22.16 -9.77 5.85
N GLN A 76 22.00 -8.48 5.59
CA GLN A 76 21.28 -8.00 4.42
C GLN A 76 21.85 -8.63 3.13
N SER A 77 23.19 -8.66 2.95
CA SER A 77 23.81 -9.28 1.78
C SER A 77 23.50 -10.77 1.65
N LEU A 78 23.39 -11.49 2.78
CA LEU A 78 23.04 -12.92 2.77
C LEU A 78 21.57 -13.12 2.38
N VAL A 79 20.66 -12.30 2.90
CA VAL A 79 19.24 -12.30 2.50
C VAL A 79 19.13 -12.01 1.00
N ALA A 80 19.81 -10.96 0.51
CA ALA A 80 19.80 -10.58 -0.90
C ALA A 80 20.33 -11.70 -1.82
N ALA A 81 21.40 -12.40 -1.42
CA ALA A 81 21.94 -13.53 -2.16
C ALA A 81 20.91 -14.67 -2.28
N GLN A 82 20.23 -15.00 -1.19
CA GLN A 82 19.18 -16.02 -1.20
C GLN A 82 17.95 -15.59 -2.00
N MET A 83 17.53 -14.33 -1.86
CA MET A 83 16.48 -13.75 -2.70
C MET A 83 16.83 -13.86 -4.19
N GLY A 84 18.08 -13.59 -4.56
CA GLY A 84 18.55 -13.74 -5.93
C GLY A 84 18.42 -15.18 -6.44
N THR A 85 18.87 -16.15 -5.64
CA THR A 85 18.76 -17.59 -5.98
C THR A 85 17.30 -18.04 -6.12
N VAL A 86 16.44 -17.66 -5.17
CA VAL A 86 15.01 -18.01 -5.21
C VAL A 86 14.31 -17.29 -6.34
N GLY A 87 14.63 -16.00 -6.55
CA GLY A 87 14.05 -15.18 -7.61
C GLY A 87 14.33 -15.73 -9.01
N GLU A 88 15.56 -16.19 -9.26
CA GLU A 88 15.93 -16.84 -10.51
C GLU A 88 15.20 -18.17 -10.68
N LYS A 89 15.24 -19.04 -9.65
CA LYS A 89 14.56 -20.35 -9.67
C LYS A 89 13.07 -20.25 -9.93
N MET A 90 12.40 -19.25 -9.34
CA MET A 90 10.96 -19.02 -9.48
C MET A 90 10.60 -18.22 -10.72
N ASN A 91 11.59 -17.61 -11.39
CA ASN A 91 11.39 -16.61 -12.45
C ASN A 91 10.35 -15.56 -12.03
N ILE A 92 10.64 -14.88 -10.91
CA ILE A 92 9.70 -13.91 -10.32
C ILE A 92 9.35 -12.77 -11.27
N ASN A 93 8.17 -12.23 -11.09
CA ASN A 93 7.66 -11.09 -11.86
C ASN A 93 8.10 -9.75 -11.27
N PHE A 94 8.14 -9.64 -9.93
CA PHE A 94 8.48 -8.42 -9.18
C PHE A 94 8.89 -8.75 -7.75
N VAL A 95 9.33 -7.72 -7.02
CA VAL A 95 9.58 -7.76 -5.59
C VAL A 95 8.72 -6.70 -4.90
N ILE A 96 8.24 -6.98 -3.69
CA ILE A 96 7.57 -6.04 -2.79
C ILE A 96 8.51 -5.71 -1.64
N SER A 97 8.72 -4.43 -1.36
CA SER A 97 9.31 -3.96 -0.12
C SER A 97 8.22 -3.47 0.83
N THR A 98 8.22 -4.00 2.04
CA THR A 98 7.24 -3.64 3.08
C THR A 98 7.70 -2.47 3.96
N GLY A 99 8.59 -1.61 3.46
CA GLY A 99 9.04 -0.40 4.17
C GLY A 99 10.26 -0.61 5.05
N ASP A 100 10.67 0.47 5.71
CA ASP A 100 11.97 0.63 6.33
C ASP A 100 13.07 0.26 5.33
N ASN A 101 13.02 1.02 4.21
CA ASN A 101 13.87 0.76 3.05
C ASN A 101 15.31 1.18 3.30
N PHE A 102 15.53 2.22 4.12
CA PHE A 102 16.86 2.76 4.41
C PHE A 102 17.02 3.10 5.90
N TYR A 103 18.06 2.58 6.51
CA TYR A 103 18.38 2.75 7.93
C TYR A 103 19.63 3.61 8.14
N GLU A 104 19.72 4.33 9.34
CA GLU A 104 18.75 4.30 10.46
C GLU A 104 17.63 5.33 10.25
N ASP A 105 17.82 6.37 9.43
CA ASP A 105 16.96 7.55 9.36
C ASP A 105 16.60 7.91 7.89
N GLY A 106 16.30 6.90 7.07
CA GLY A 106 15.89 7.11 5.67
C GLY A 106 17.02 7.66 4.79
N LEU A 107 16.65 8.14 3.59
CA LEU A 107 17.56 8.90 2.71
C LEU A 107 17.58 10.38 3.08
N THR A 108 18.72 11.04 2.88
CA THR A 108 18.87 12.50 3.09
C THR A 108 18.55 13.34 1.84
N GLY A 109 18.24 12.68 0.72
CA GLY A 109 17.92 13.31 -0.56
C GLY A 109 18.11 12.33 -1.71
N VAL A 110 17.74 12.74 -2.92
CA VAL A 110 17.85 11.89 -4.13
C VAL A 110 19.30 11.56 -4.50
N GLU A 111 20.28 12.33 -4.02
CA GLU A 111 21.72 12.10 -4.26
C GLU A 111 22.39 11.31 -3.12
N ASP A 112 21.62 10.86 -2.13
CA ASP A 112 22.17 10.09 -1.02
C ASP A 112 22.81 8.78 -1.54
N PRO A 113 24.11 8.52 -1.25
CA PRO A 113 24.78 7.30 -1.68
C PRO A 113 24.15 6.02 -1.08
N ASP A 114 23.40 6.13 0.00
CA ASP A 114 22.76 4.99 0.66
C ASP A 114 21.75 4.29 -0.25
N PHE A 115 21.19 4.98 -1.25
CA PHE A 115 20.36 4.35 -2.27
C PHE A 115 21.16 3.32 -3.10
N GLY A 116 22.35 3.67 -3.53
CA GLY A 116 23.27 2.75 -4.22
C GLY A 116 23.76 1.65 -3.28
N ASP A 117 24.36 2.07 -2.16
CA ASP A 117 25.04 1.21 -1.19
C ASP A 117 24.10 0.16 -0.54
N SER A 118 22.81 0.48 -0.37
CA SER A 118 21.85 -0.41 0.30
C SER A 118 20.91 -1.12 -0.66
N PHE A 119 20.64 -0.56 -1.85
CA PHE A 119 19.70 -1.14 -2.81
C PHE A 119 20.40 -1.67 -4.06
N SER A 120 20.94 -0.79 -4.91
CA SER A 120 21.40 -1.17 -6.25
C SER A 120 22.53 -2.18 -6.21
N ASP A 121 23.51 -1.99 -5.31
CA ASP A 121 24.70 -2.81 -5.20
C ASP A 121 24.44 -4.12 -4.44
N ILE A 122 23.52 -4.09 -3.50
CA ILE A 122 23.21 -5.28 -2.68
C ILE A 122 22.28 -6.25 -3.44
N TYR A 123 21.27 -5.74 -4.11
CA TYR A 123 20.30 -6.58 -4.84
C TYR A 123 20.65 -6.68 -6.34
N ALA A 124 21.93 -6.88 -6.64
CA ALA A 124 22.48 -6.90 -8.00
C ALA A 124 22.28 -8.23 -8.77
N SER A 125 21.85 -9.31 -8.09
CA SER A 125 21.62 -10.63 -8.72
C SER A 125 20.65 -10.53 -9.90
N SER A 126 20.90 -11.34 -10.96
CA SER A 126 20.03 -11.46 -12.15
C SER A 126 18.58 -11.79 -11.79
N GLY A 127 18.38 -12.65 -10.79
CA GLY A 127 17.04 -13.02 -10.30
C GLY A 127 16.25 -11.87 -9.67
N LEU A 128 16.90 -10.73 -9.37
CA LEU A 128 16.28 -9.55 -8.73
C LEU A 128 16.21 -8.34 -9.67
N GLN A 129 16.59 -8.49 -10.94
CA GLN A 129 16.46 -7.41 -11.94
C GLN A 129 15.01 -7.31 -12.43
N LYS A 130 14.12 -7.04 -11.50
CA LYS A 130 12.67 -6.88 -11.65
C LYS A 130 12.23 -5.59 -10.97
N ARG A 131 11.03 -5.09 -11.23
CA ARG A 131 10.50 -3.95 -10.48
C ARG A 131 10.35 -4.28 -9.00
N TRP A 132 10.74 -3.33 -8.17
CA TRP A 132 10.52 -3.33 -6.73
C TRP A 132 9.45 -2.31 -6.40
N TYR A 133 8.34 -2.77 -5.86
CA TYR A 133 7.24 -1.94 -5.42
C TYR A 133 7.33 -1.78 -3.91
N SER A 134 7.60 -0.56 -3.46
CA SER A 134 7.94 -0.26 -2.07
C SER A 134 6.88 0.60 -1.42
N VAL A 135 6.51 0.28 -0.18
CA VAL A 135 5.85 1.18 0.75
C VAL A 135 6.89 1.84 1.65
N LEU A 136 6.49 2.89 2.36
CA LEU A 136 7.33 3.59 3.35
C LEU A 136 7.16 2.96 4.73
N GLY A 137 8.25 2.90 5.50
CA GLY A 137 8.24 2.58 6.92
C GLY A 137 8.59 3.78 7.79
N ASN A 138 8.62 3.58 9.10
CA ASN A 138 8.87 4.70 10.03
C ASN A 138 10.31 5.20 10.02
N HIS A 139 11.28 4.37 9.64
CA HIS A 139 12.65 4.83 9.43
C HIS A 139 12.78 5.67 8.17
N ASP A 140 12.05 5.38 7.13
CA ASP A 140 12.00 6.18 5.91
C ASP A 140 11.48 7.60 6.18
N TYR A 141 10.49 7.72 7.07
CA TYR A 141 9.94 9.01 7.50
C TYR A 141 10.88 9.85 8.37
N ARG A 142 12.00 9.30 8.85
CA ARG A 142 13.01 10.08 9.59
C ARG A 142 13.97 10.82 8.68
N GLY A 143 14.04 10.44 7.39
CA GLY A 143 14.80 11.11 6.35
C GLY A 143 13.95 12.01 5.47
N ASP A 144 14.44 12.27 4.27
CA ASP A 144 13.71 12.95 3.20
C ASP A 144 12.79 11.94 2.50
N VAL A 145 11.52 11.94 2.89
CA VAL A 145 10.50 11.04 2.29
C VAL A 145 10.33 11.33 0.80
N GLU A 146 10.32 12.60 0.41
CA GLU A 146 10.13 13.00 -0.97
C GLU A 146 11.25 12.48 -1.89
N ALA A 147 12.45 12.26 -1.35
CA ALA A 147 13.53 11.62 -2.08
C ALA A 147 13.14 10.20 -2.53
N GLN A 148 12.58 9.39 -1.62
CA GLN A 148 12.17 8.01 -1.96
C GLN A 148 10.99 7.96 -2.93
N LEU A 149 10.11 8.94 -2.89
CA LEU A 149 8.95 9.09 -3.79
C LEU A 149 9.33 9.69 -5.15
N SER A 150 10.53 10.26 -5.26
CA SER A 150 10.98 10.98 -6.45
C SER A 150 11.21 10.06 -7.65
N PRO A 151 10.74 10.42 -8.85
CA PRO A 151 11.07 9.71 -10.08
C PRO A 151 12.58 9.70 -10.39
N LEU A 152 13.38 10.59 -9.79
CA LEU A 152 14.83 10.63 -9.99
C LEU A 152 15.52 9.36 -9.44
N LEU A 153 15.01 8.72 -8.41
CA LEU A 153 15.54 7.43 -7.98
C LEU A 153 15.26 6.32 -9.00
N ALA A 154 14.11 6.35 -9.67
CA ALA A 154 13.80 5.43 -10.76
C ALA A 154 14.66 5.70 -12.02
N GLU A 155 15.17 6.91 -12.21
CA GLU A 155 16.17 7.21 -13.25
C GLU A 155 17.55 6.64 -12.90
N LYS A 156 17.94 6.61 -11.61
CA LYS A 156 19.17 5.98 -11.13
C LYS A 156 19.11 4.46 -11.19
N ASP A 157 17.97 3.87 -10.79
CA ASP A 157 17.71 2.44 -10.86
C ASP A 157 16.24 2.20 -11.24
N SER A 158 16.01 1.77 -12.47
CA SER A 158 14.67 1.61 -13.04
C SER A 158 13.80 0.55 -12.37
N ARG A 159 14.37 -0.24 -11.47
CA ARG A 159 13.62 -1.20 -10.65
C ARG A 159 12.80 -0.51 -9.56
N TRP A 160 13.24 0.67 -9.08
CA TRP A 160 12.64 1.36 -7.95
C TRP A 160 11.29 1.98 -8.28
N VAL A 161 10.27 1.61 -7.49
CA VAL A 161 8.93 2.22 -7.51
C VAL A 161 8.48 2.37 -6.05
N CYS A 162 8.40 3.59 -5.57
CA CYS A 162 7.92 3.89 -4.22
C CYS A 162 6.89 5.01 -4.27
N LEU A 163 5.74 4.77 -3.67
CA LEU A 163 4.66 5.75 -3.49
C LEU A 163 4.04 5.54 -2.11
N ARG A 164 3.25 6.54 -1.65
CA ARG A 164 2.58 6.43 -0.35
C ARG A 164 1.52 5.34 -0.36
N SER A 165 0.60 5.41 -1.31
CA SER A 165 -0.43 4.38 -1.50
C SER A 165 -0.73 4.20 -2.98
N PHE A 166 -0.88 2.95 -3.42
CA PHE A 166 -1.12 2.60 -4.82
C PHE A 166 -1.62 1.15 -4.95
N LEU A 167 -2.02 0.77 -6.15
CA LEU A 167 -2.57 -0.54 -6.47
C LEU A 167 -1.73 -1.23 -7.54
N LEU A 168 -1.31 -2.49 -7.28
CA LEU A 168 -0.79 -3.38 -8.32
C LEU A 168 -1.91 -4.27 -8.81
N ASP A 169 -2.13 -4.31 -10.11
CA ASP A 169 -3.24 -5.03 -10.72
C ASP A 169 -2.76 -6.18 -11.60
N GLY A 170 -2.89 -7.39 -11.11
CA GLY A 170 -2.61 -8.64 -11.83
C GLY A 170 -3.87 -9.32 -12.40
N GLY A 171 -5.02 -8.63 -12.43
CA GLY A 171 -6.30 -9.18 -12.85
C GLY A 171 -6.92 -10.04 -11.76
N PHE A 172 -6.54 -11.31 -11.66
CA PHE A 172 -7.04 -12.24 -10.65
C PHE A 172 -6.49 -11.96 -9.23
N VAL A 173 -5.42 -11.19 -9.09
CA VAL A 173 -4.83 -10.75 -7.82
C VAL A 173 -4.55 -9.26 -7.85
N GLN A 174 -4.94 -8.55 -6.80
CA GLN A 174 -4.65 -7.14 -6.61
C GLN A 174 -3.95 -6.91 -5.27
N PHE A 175 -2.92 -6.04 -5.30
CA PHE A 175 -2.14 -5.67 -4.12
C PHE A 175 -2.40 -4.19 -3.81
N PHE A 176 -2.97 -3.91 -2.64
CA PHE A 176 -3.30 -2.58 -2.16
C PHE A 176 -2.16 -2.13 -1.24
N MET A 177 -1.30 -1.27 -1.76
CA MET A 177 -0.16 -0.73 -1.04
C MET A 177 -0.62 0.45 -0.20
N VAL A 178 -0.36 0.42 1.11
CA VAL A 178 -0.91 1.37 2.09
C VAL A 178 0.20 1.97 2.93
N ASP A 179 0.27 3.29 3.00
CA ASP A 179 1.17 4.02 3.89
C ASP A 179 0.64 3.97 5.32
N THR A 180 1.26 3.17 6.16
CA THR A 180 0.80 2.93 7.54
C THR A 180 1.51 3.76 8.60
N THR A 181 2.62 4.43 8.28
CA THR A 181 3.37 5.23 9.25
C THR A 181 2.55 6.38 9.83
N PRO A 182 1.76 7.13 9.03
CA PRO A 182 0.94 8.21 9.57
C PRO A 182 -0.18 7.78 10.53
N PHE A 183 -0.55 6.49 10.58
CA PHE A 183 -1.56 6.01 11.55
C PHE A 183 -1.06 6.01 13.00
N VAL A 184 0.24 5.91 13.22
CA VAL A 184 0.81 5.62 14.53
C VAL A 184 0.97 6.89 15.37
N ASP A 185 0.11 7.09 16.34
CA ASP A 185 0.02 8.28 17.18
C ASP A 185 1.32 8.66 17.88
N LYS A 186 2.10 7.67 18.32
CA LYS A 186 3.34 7.91 19.04
C LYS A 186 4.37 8.73 18.26
N TYR A 187 4.35 8.65 16.93
CA TYR A 187 5.31 9.38 16.08
C TYR A 187 5.02 10.89 16.03
N PHE A 188 3.78 11.29 16.30
CA PHE A 188 3.36 12.68 16.40
C PHE A 188 3.41 13.21 17.82
N THR A 189 3.03 12.39 18.81
CA THR A 189 2.83 12.84 20.20
C THR A 189 4.05 12.61 21.08
N LYS A 190 4.86 11.59 20.80
CA LYS A 190 6.04 11.19 21.60
C LYS A 190 7.15 10.63 20.69
N PRO A 191 7.66 11.44 19.75
CA PRO A 191 8.64 10.96 18.76
C PRO A 191 10.01 10.58 19.39
N GLY A 192 10.24 10.91 20.66
CA GLY A 192 11.53 10.69 21.33
C GLY A 192 12.61 11.62 20.78
N HIS A 193 13.72 11.04 20.34
CA HIS A 193 14.81 11.77 19.69
C HIS A 193 14.72 11.78 18.16
N SER A 194 13.69 11.14 17.60
CA SER A 194 13.52 11.06 16.15
C SER A 194 12.77 12.29 15.63
N THR A 195 13.19 12.79 14.49
CA THR A 195 12.46 13.79 13.71
C THR A 195 11.82 13.07 12.53
N TYR A 196 10.58 13.40 12.21
CA TYR A 196 9.85 12.79 11.11
C TYR A 196 9.52 13.84 10.06
N ASP A 197 9.70 13.50 8.79
CA ASP A 197 9.28 14.32 7.65
C ASP A 197 7.81 14.04 7.33
N TRP A 198 6.93 14.98 7.75
CA TRP A 198 5.49 14.90 7.50
C TRP A 198 5.04 15.69 6.27
N ASN A 199 5.95 16.04 5.34
CA ASN A 199 5.56 16.64 4.08
C ASN A 199 4.56 15.71 3.36
N GLY A 200 3.49 16.29 2.80
CA GLY A 200 2.42 15.55 2.13
C GLY A 200 1.50 14.73 3.03
N VAL A 201 1.71 14.73 4.37
CA VAL A 201 0.85 14.04 5.34
C VAL A 201 -0.03 15.01 6.14
N LEU A 202 0.43 16.24 6.34
CA LEU A 202 -0.33 17.22 7.12
C LEU A 202 -1.36 17.98 6.26
N PRO A 203 -2.59 18.22 6.77
CA PRO A 203 -3.13 17.84 8.08
C PRO A 203 -3.39 16.32 8.18
N ARG A 204 -2.87 15.68 9.22
CA ARG A 204 -2.89 14.22 9.41
C ARG A 204 -4.30 13.63 9.33
N ASP A 205 -5.27 14.20 10.03
CA ASP A 205 -6.63 13.64 10.10
C ASP A 205 -7.30 13.61 8.72
N GLU A 206 -7.03 14.63 7.89
CA GLU A 206 -7.51 14.67 6.51
C GLU A 206 -6.80 13.62 5.65
N TYR A 207 -5.49 13.50 5.78
CA TYR A 207 -4.69 12.49 5.10
C TYR A 207 -5.20 11.07 5.40
N LEU A 208 -5.35 10.71 6.68
CA LEU A 208 -5.82 9.40 7.11
C LEU A 208 -7.23 9.11 6.61
N LYS A 209 -8.14 10.09 6.72
CA LYS A 209 -9.51 9.97 6.21
C LYS A 209 -9.53 9.68 4.71
N ASN A 210 -8.76 10.44 3.93
CA ASN A 210 -8.70 10.30 2.48
C ASN A 210 -8.11 8.94 2.10
N GLN A 211 -7.00 8.54 2.72
CA GLN A 211 -6.35 7.26 2.47
C GLN A 211 -7.26 6.06 2.79
N LEU A 212 -7.95 6.08 3.94
CA LEU A 212 -8.91 5.02 4.29
C LEU A 212 -10.05 4.95 3.29
N GLN A 213 -10.57 6.10 2.85
CA GLN A 213 -11.62 6.16 1.84
C GLN A 213 -11.15 5.64 0.47
N GLU A 214 -9.94 5.98 0.04
CA GLU A 214 -9.34 5.51 -1.22
C GLU A 214 -9.14 4.00 -1.19
N VAL A 215 -8.58 3.45 -0.10
CA VAL A 215 -8.36 2.02 0.08
C VAL A 215 -9.69 1.26 0.11
N ASP A 216 -10.67 1.72 0.89
CA ASP A 216 -11.99 1.10 0.97
C ASP A 216 -12.71 1.11 -0.40
N THR A 217 -12.67 2.25 -1.10
CA THR A 217 -13.25 2.39 -2.44
C THR A 217 -12.58 1.42 -3.42
N ALA A 218 -11.26 1.36 -3.44
CA ALA A 218 -10.51 0.47 -4.33
C ALA A 218 -10.79 -1.00 -4.03
N LEU A 219 -10.88 -1.39 -2.75
CA LEU A 219 -11.23 -2.75 -2.32
C LEU A 219 -12.67 -3.12 -2.73
N LYS A 220 -13.64 -2.22 -2.58
CA LYS A 220 -15.04 -2.42 -3.00
C LYS A 220 -15.19 -2.55 -4.51
N GLN A 221 -14.40 -1.83 -5.28
CA GLN A 221 -14.38 -1.90 -6.74
C GLN A 221 -13.65 -3.14 -7.27
N SER A 222 -12.84 -3.78 -6.43
CA SER A 222 -12.05 -4.94 -6.82
C SER A 222 -12.90 -6.17 -7.13
N THR A 223 -12.71 -6.72 -8.32
CA THR A 223 -13.26 -8.02 -8.75
C THR A 223 -12.22 -9.14 -8.72
N ALA A 224 -11.02 -8.85 -8.19
CA ALA A 224 -9.96 -9.83 -8.12
C ALA A 224 -10.32 -10.99 -7.16
N THR A 225 -9.92 -12.19 -7.52
CA THR A 225 -10.06 -13.38 -6.67
C THR A 225 -9.25 -13.25 -5.39
N TRP A 226 -8.05 -12.63 -5.49
CA TRP A 226 -7.16 -12.38 -4.36
C TRP A 226 -7.04 -10.89 -4.10
N LYS A 227 -7.35 -10.49 -2.87
CA LYS A 227 -7.14 -9.14 -2.36
C LYS A 227 -6.07 -9.19 -1.28
N ILE A 228 -4.90 -8.62 -1.57
CA ILE A 228 -3.75 -8.62 -0.67
C ILE A 228 -3.43 -7.17 -0.32
N VAL A 229 -3.40 -6.84 0.97
CA VAL A 229 -3.03 -5.50 1.44
C VAL A 229 -1.61 -5.53 1.96
N ILE A 230 -0.82 -4.54 1.59
CA ILE A 230 0.58 -4.39 1.96
C ILE A 230 0.75 -3.10 2.75
N GLY A 231 1.32 -3.18 3.93
CA GLY A 231 1.72 -2.02 4.72
C GLY A 231 3.06 -2.26 5.41
N HIS A 232 3.54 -1.28 6.16
CA HIS A 232 4.77 -1.48 6.93
C HIS A 232 4.48 -2.00 8.34
N HIS A 233 3.60 -1.31 9.08
CA HIS A 233 3.33 -1.65 10.49
C HIS A 233 2.53 -2.93 10.63
N THR A 234 2.85 -3.70 11.66
CA THR A 234 2.13 -4.92 12.02
C THR A 234 0.71 -4.59 12.49
N ILE A 235 -0.29 -5.30 11.97
CA ILE A 235 -1.62 -5.32 12.60
C ILE A 235 -1.61 -6.30 13.76
N LEU A 236 -1.27 -7.56 13.49
CA LEU A 236 -1.07 -8.60 14.50
C LEU A 236 0.39 -9.05 14.49
N SER A 237 1.02 -9.11 15.66
CA SER A 237 2.39 -9.59 15.79
C SER A 237 2.72 -10.05 17.20
N ALA A 238 3.41 -11.18 17.31
CA ALA A 238 4.06 -11.64 18.52
C ALA A 238 5.50 -11.13 18.67
N GLY A 239 5.98 -10.31 17.74
CA GLY A 239 7.31 -9.72 17.77
C GLY A 239 7.45 -8.54 18.75
N GLN A 240 8.56 -7.84 18.67
CA GLN A 240 8.93 -6.79 19.64
C GLN A 240 7.95 -5.63 19.65
N HIS A 241 7.55 -5.12 18.50
CA HIS A 241 6.61 -4.00 18.40
C HIS A 241 5.18 -4.45 18.72
N GLY A 242 4.81 -5.67 18.29
CA GLY A 242 3.51 -6.25 18.57
C GLY A 242 2.40 -5.61 17.73
N VAL A 243 1.25 -5.44 18.34
CA VAL A 243 0.02 -4.96 17.71
C VAL A 243 0.05 -3.44 17.54
N THR A 244 -0.29 -2.93 16.36
CA THR A 244 -0.54 -1.51 16.10
C THR A 244 -2.03 -1.22 16.28
N LYS A 245 -2.37 -0.59 17.40
CA LYS A 245 -3.77 -0.37 17.82
C LYS A 245 -4.55 0.48 16.82
N GLU A 246 -3.92 1.49 16.27
CA GLU A 246 -4.53 2.42 15.32
C GLU A 246 -4.91 1.71 14.02
N LEU A 247 -4.14 0.70 13.59
CA LEU A 247 -4.50 -0.13 12.44
C LEU A 247 -5.62 -1.11 12.75
N LEU A 248 -5.65 -1.67 13.98
CA LEU A 248 -6.79 -2.47 14.42
C LEU A 248 -8.09 -1.67 14.43
N GLU A 249 -8.03 -0.41 14.86
CA GLU A 249 -9.20 0.45 14.99
C GLU A 249 -9.71 0.94 13.64
N HIS A 250 -8.80 1.34 12.74
CA HIS A 250 -9.18 2.07 11.54
C HIS A 250 -9.09 1.26 10.25
N LEU A 251 -8.12 0.36 10.12
CA LEU A 251 -7.89 -0.38 8.88
C LEU A 251 -8.57 -1.76 8.89
N VAL A 252 -8.49 -2.51 10.00
CA VAL A 252 -9.03 -3.88 10.06
C VAL A 252 -10.51 -3.96 9.68
N PRO A 253 -11.41 -3.06 10.14
CA PRO A 253 -12.82 -3.09 9.73
C PRO A 253 -13.01 -3.03 8.20
N ILE A 254 -12.16 -2.24 7.51
CA ILE A 254 -12.17 -2.13 6.04
C ILE A 254 -11.69 -3.45 5.41
N LEU A 255 -10.63 -4.07 5.96
CA LEU A 255 -10.12 -5.34 5.44
C LEU A 255 -11.15 -6.45 5.56
N GLU A 256 -11.83 -6.55 6.70
CA GLU A 256 -12.86 -7.55 6.97
C GLU A 256 -14.11 -7.35 6.10
N GLU A 257 -14.63 -6.12 6.01
CA GLU A 257 -15.81 -5.79 5.19
C GLU A 257 -15.59 -6.14 3.70
N ASN A 258 -14.34 -6.01 3.24
CA ASN A 258 -13.99 -6.24 1.84
C ASN A 258 -13.42 -7.64 1.55
N ASN A 259 -13.46 -8.56 2.52
CA ASN A 259 -12.96 -9.93 2.40
C ASN A 259 -11.52 -9.98 1.90
N VAL A 260 -10.62 -9.23 2.53
CA VAL A 260 -9.19 -9.28 2.26
C VAL A 260 -8.62 -10.62 2.69
N ASP A 261 -7.80 -11.23 1.84
CA ASP A 261 -7.21 -12.55 2.11
C ASP A 261 -5.98 -12.49 2.99
N MET A 262 -5.12 -11.49 2.72
CA MET A 262 -3.83 -11.33 3.40
C MET A 262 -3.52 -9.87 3.67
N TYR A 263 -2.91 -9.63 4.82
CA TYR A 263 -2.17 -8.42 5.12
C TYR A 263 -0.71 -8.77 5.31
N ILE A 264 0.18 -8.19 4.49
CA ILE A 264 1.62 -8.46 4.53
C ILE A 264 2.35 -7.20 4.98
N ASN A 265 3.30 -7.34 5.89
CA ASN A 265 4.00 -6.21 6.52
C ASN A 265 5.46 -6.52 6.87
N GLY A 266 6.18 -5.47 7.30
CA GLY A 266 7.49 -5.48 7.93
C GLY A 266 7.44 -5.11 9.42
N HIS A 267 8.25 -4.14 9.82
CA HIS A 267 8.32 -3.48 11.12
C HIS A 267 8.85 -4.35 12.26
N ASP A 268 8.30 -5.54 12.49
CA ASP A 268 8.92 -6.50 13.40
C ASP A 268 10.00 -7.28 12.64
N HIS A 269 11.24 -7.20 13.14
CA HIS A 269 12.42 -7.78 12.49
C HIS A 269 12.47 -9.31 12.65
N CYS A 270 11.48 -9.97 12.08
CA CYS A 270 11.26 -11.41 12.12
C CYS A 270 10.49 -11.85 10.86
N VAL A 271 10.24 -13.15 10.75
CA VAL A 271 9.23 -13.67 9.84
C VAL A 271 8.17 -14.42 10.65
N GLN A 272 6.90 -14.12 10.43
CA GLN A 272 5.80 -14.76 11.13
C GLN A 272 4.54 -14.89 10.27
N HIS A 273 3.71 -15.85 10.63
CA HIS A 273 2.43 -16.11 10.00
C HIS A 273 1.37 -16.34 11.08
N ILE A 274 0.40 -15.46 11.13
CA ILE A 274 -0.77 -15.51 12.02
C ILE A 274 -2.01 -15.59 11.15
N VAL A 275 -3.00 -16.39 11.56
CA VAL A 275 -4.31 -16.44 10.91
C VAL A 275 -5.34 -16.06 11.94
N SER A 276 -6.06 -14.96 11.70
CA SER A 276 -7.13 -14.52 12.60
C SER A 276 -8.23 -15.54 12.68
N SER A 277 -8.56 -15.99 13.89
CA SER A 277 -9.69 -16.87 14.13
C SER A 277 -11.05 -16.18 13.93
N ALA A 278 -11.07 -14.85 13.99
CA ALA A 278 -12.29 -14.04 13.81
C ALA A 278 -12.63 -13.81 12.34
N SER A 279 -11.63 -13.46 11.50
CA SER A 279 -11.85 -13.04 10.11
C SER A 279 -11.30 -14.02 9.07
N GLY A 280 -10.39 -14.92 9.46
CA GLY A 280 -9.68 -15.78 8.50
C GLY A 280 -8.56 -15.07 7.73
N ILE A 281 -8.35 -13.76 7.93
CA ILE A 281 -7.28 -13.01 7.28
C ILE A 281 -5.92 -13.56 7.72
N HIS A 282 -5.04 -13.78 6.75
CA HIS A 282 -3.65 -14.15 6.99
C HIS A 282 -2.80 -12.89 7.22
N TYR A 283 -2.23 -12.74 8.40
CA TYR A 283 -1.27 -11.69 8.75
C TYR A 283 0.14 -12.25 8.62
N VAL A 284 0.91 -11.70 7.69
CA VAL A 284 2.21 -12.24 7.28
C VAL A 284 3.27 -11.16 7.44
N THR A 285 4.20 -11.33 8.37
CA THR A 285 5.33 -10.42 8.55
C THR A 285 6.56 -10.93 7.82
N SER A 286 7.16 -10.11 6.97
CA SER A 286 8.41 -10.36 6.27
C SER A 286 9.40 -9.21 6.53
N GLY A 287 9.71 -8.97 7.82
CA GLY A 287 10.56 -7.89 8.31
C GLY A 287 12.00 -8.34 8.63
N GLY A 288 12.40 -9.50 8.14
CA GLY A 288 13.72 -10.09 8.39
C GLY A 288 14.78 -9.73 7.35
N GLY A 289 14.66 -8.60 6.63
CA GLY A 289 15.55 -8.22 5.53
C GLY A 289 16.99 -7.91 5.93
N SER A 290 17.22 -7.53 7.19
CA SER A 290 18.55 -7.26 7.73
C SER A 290 18.64 -7.62 9.21
N LYS A 291 18.72 -6.64 10.11
CA LYS A 291 18.86 -6.84 11.56
C LYS A 291 17.64 -7.58 12.12
N ALA A 292 17.88 -8.65 12.86
CA ALA A 292 16.86 -9.41 13.56
C ALA A 292 16.99 -9.24 15.07
N TRP A 293 15.85 -9.36 15.80
CA TRP A 293 15.81 -9.27 17.25
C TRP A 293 15.58 -10.65 17.87
N ARG A 294 16.69 -11.31 18.22
CA ARG A 294 16.68 -12.66 18.75
C ARG A 294 16.10 -12.74 20.17
N GLY A 295 15.36 -13.81 20.43
CA GLY A 295 14.82 -14.10 21.76
C GLY A 295 13.59 -13.27 22.13
N VAL A 296 13.02 -12.52 21.21
CA VAL A 296 11.83 -11.71 21.46
C VAL A 296 10.62 -12.35 20.79
N ILE A 297 9.83 -13.03 21.60
CA ILE A 297 8.51 -13.52 21.21
C ILE A 297 7.54 -13.24 22.34
N LYS A 298 6.41 -12.60 22.04
CA LYS A 298 5.31 -12.40 22.97
C LYS A 298 4.40 -13.63 22.96
N GLU A 299 3.74 -13.87 24.08
CA GLU A 299 2.71 -14.88 24.15
C GLU A 299 1.58 -14.57 23.14
N TRP A 300 1.15 -15.60 22.42
CA TRP A 300 0.11 -15.51 21.41
C TRP A 300 -0.79 -16.73 21.44
N ASN A 301 -2.03 -16.59 20.96
CA ASN A 301 -2.94 -17.71 20.80
C ASN A 301 -2.34 -18.78 19.87
N PRO A 302 -2.08 -20.01 20.38
CA PRO A 302 -1.46 -21.07 19.58
C PRO A 302 -2.30 -21.51 18.36
N GLU A 303 -3.62 -21.32 18.41
CA GLU A 303 -4.49 -21.67 17.29
C GLU A 303 -4.34 -20.70 16.12
N GLU A 304 -3.98 -19.45 16.38
CA GLU A 304 -3.75 -18.43 15.38
C GLU A 304 -2.32 -18.38 14.87
N MET A 305 -1.31 -18.60 15.76
CA MET A 305 0.09 -18.60 15.40
C MET A 305 0.44 -19.84 14.58
N LYS A 306 0.68 -19.66 13.28
CA LYS A 306 1.08 -20.75 12.38
C LYS A 306 2.60 -20.90 12.30
N TYR A 307 3.33 -19.78 12.41
CA TYR A 307 4.78 -19.78 12.38
C TYR A 307 5.38 -18.49 12.97
N TYR A 308 6.51 -18.62 13.64
CA TYR A 308 7.33 -17.51 14.10
C TYR A 308 8.82 -17.88 14.06
N TYR A 309 9.64 -17.00 13.53
CA TYR A 309 11.10 -17.10 13.55
C TYR A 309 11.72 -15.72 13.76
N ASP A 310 12.48 -15.59 14.84
CA ASP A 310 13.14 -14.35 15.27
C ASP A 310 14.46 -14.05 14.52
N GLY A 311 14.58 -14.51 13.30
CA GLY A 311 15.78 -14.37 12.47
C GLY A 311 15.51 -13.72 11.15
N GLN A 312 16.62 -13.54 10.40
CA GLN A 312 16.56 -12.99 9.06
C GLN A 312 15.90 -13.96 8.07
N GLY A 313 15.13 -13.40 7.16
CA GLY A 313 14.43 -14.15 6.14
C GLY A 313 13.57 -13.26 5.26
N PHE A 314 12.93 -13.86 4.28
CA PHE A 314 12.05 -13.21 3.33
C PHE A 314 10.93 -14.17 2.89
N LEU A 315 9.86 -13.61 2.33
CA LEU A 315 8.74 -14.37 1.79
C LEU A 315 8.90 -14.55 0.27
N SER A 316 8.60 -15.74 -0.22
CA SER A 316 8.26 -15.96 -1.63
C SER A 316 6.79 -16.35 -1.76
N ALA A 317 6.16 -15.96 -2.84
CA ALA A 317 4.80 -16.35 -3.17
C ALA A 317 4.66 -16.66 -4.67
N LYS A 318 3.85 -17.68 -4.97
CA LYS A 318 3.34 -17.95 -6.31
C LYS A 318 1.83 -18.10 -6.23
N VAL A 319 1.11 -17.19 -6.92
CA VAL A 319 -0.35 -17.09 -6.86
C VAL A 319 -0.92 -17.41 -8.25
N THR A 320 -1.93 -18.24 -8.28
CA THR A 320 -2.83 -18.49 -9.42
C THR A 320 -4.23 -18.05 -9.05
N GLU A 321 -5.19 -18.09 -9.96
CA GLU A 321 -6.58 -17.77 -9.64
C GLU A 321 -7.14 -18.62 -8.48
N GLU A 322 -6.73 -19.89 -8.37
CA GLU A 322 -7.28 -20.86 -7.42
C GLU A 322 -6.42 -21.03 -6.16
N LYS A 323 -5.11 -20.77 -6.24
CA LYS A 323 -4.18 -21.12 -5.16
C LYS A 323 -3.05 -20.13 -4.99
N ALA A 324 -2.74 -19.81 -3.73
CA ALA A 324 -1.53 -19.11 -3.34
C ALA A 324 -0.60 -20.09 -2.60
N ASN A 325 0.64 -20.24 -3.07
CA ASN A 325 1.71 -20.98 -2.41
C ASN A 325 2.73 -20.00 -1.85
N LEU A 326 2.98 -20.06 -0.56
CA LEU A 326 3.83 -19.13 0.17
C LEU A 326 4.92 -19.88 0.93
N MET A 327 6.12 -19.30 0.99
CA MET A 327 7.27 -19.89 1.70
C MET A 327 8.14 -18.80 2.31
N PHE A 328 8.50 -18.98 3.57
CA PHE A 328 9.59 -18.23 4.19
C PHE A 328 10.92 -18.93 3.96
N TYR A 329 11.94 -18.15 3.60
CA TYR A 329 13.31 -18.60 3.46
C TYR A 329 14.21 -17.89 4.47
N GLY A 330 15.17 -18.63 5.05
CA GLY A 330 16.22 -18.09 5.88
C GLY A 330 17.48 -17.74 5.08
N VAL A 331 18.47 -17.17 5.76
CA VAL A 331 19.76 -16.73 5.17
C VAL A 331 20.61 -17.86 4.58
N SER A 332 20.35 -19.10 4.95
CA SER A 332 21.02 -20.29 4.38
C SER A 332 20.31 -20.87 3.15
N GLY A 333 19.19 -20.25 2.70
CA GLY A 333 18.35 -20.79 1.64
C GLY A 333 17.42 -21.93 2.09
N SER A 334 17.40 -22.24 3.40
CA SER A 334 16.45 -23.21 3.95
C SER A 334 15.03 -22.67 3.92
N VAL A 335 14.06 -23.53 3.55
CA VAL A 335 12.65 -23.26 3.74
C VAL A 335 12.33 -23.33 5.24
N LEU A 336 11.93 -22.21 5.83
CA LEU A 336 11.58 -22.11 7.24
C LEU A 336 10.13 -22.52 7.50
N HIS A 337 9.23 -22.12 6.62
CA HIS A 337 7.81 -22.42 6.67
C HIS A 337 7.22 -22.41 5.27
N ALA A 338 6.31 -23.33 4.99
CA ALA A 338 5.60 -23.38 3.71
C ALA A 338 4.12 -23.68 3.94
N TRP A 339 3.26 -22.92 3.29
CA TRP A 339 1.81 -23.12 3.34
C TRP A 339 1.15 -22.75 2.02
N ASN A 340 -0.10 -23.11 1.91
CA ASN A 340 -0.93 -22.72 0.78
C ASN A 340 -2.31 -22.30 1.25
N ILE A 341 -2.95 -21.45 0.43
CA ILE A 341 -4.33 -21.00 0.58
C ILE A 341 -5.04 -21.34 -0.73
N THR A 342 -6.28 -21.84 -0.65
CA THR A 342 -7.06 -22.22 -1.83
C THR A 342 -8.42 -21.52 -1.82
N LYS A 343 -8.93 -21.18 -3.01
CA LYS A 343 -10.24 -20.57 -3.24
C LYS A 343 -11.32 -21.56 -3.70
N GLU A 344 -11.12 -22.86 -3.46
CA GLU A 344 -11.94 -23.94 -4.05
C GLU A 344 -13.41 -23.98 -3.63
N ASN A 345 -13.84 -23.33 -2.57
CA ASN A 345 -15.16 -23.59 -1.97
C ASN A 345 -16.25 -22.55 -2.20
N GLU A 346 -15.95 -21.37 -2.73
CA GLU A 346 -17.00 -20.33 -2.85
C GLU A 346 -17.85 -20.44 -4.13
N ARG A 347 -17.36 -21.08 -5.19
CA ARG A 347 -18.11 -21.23 -6.47
C ARG A 347 -19.18 -22.32 -6.45
N LYS A 348 -19.19 -23.23 -5.47
CA LYS A 348 -20.14 -24.37 -5.41
C LYS A 348 -21.46 -24.07 -4.68
N VAL A 349 -21.61 -22.93 -4.00
CA VAL A 349 -22.82 -22.60 -3.23
C VAL A 349 -23.89 -21.87 -4.04
N PHE A 350 -23.58 -21.39 -5.26
CA PHE A 350 -24.56 -20.67 -6.09
C PHE A 350 -25.16 -21.48 -7.25
N ILE A 351 -24.96 -22.81 -7.29
CA ILE A 351 -25.63 -23.70 -8.26
C ILE A 351 -26.30 -24.85 -7.46
N ALA A 352 -27.36 -24.50 -6.74
CA ALA A 352 -28.35 -25.45 -6.24
C ALA A 352 -29.73 -24.75 -6.11
#